data_8e67476057172575e71db5c23c9405f1
#
_entry.id   8e67476057172575e71db5c23c9405f1
#
_cell.length_a   1.000
_cell.length_b   1.000
_cell.length_c   1.000
_cell.angle_alpha   90.00
_cell.angle_beta   90.00
_cell.angle_gamma   90.00
#
_symmetry.space_group_name_H-M   'P 1'
#
loop_
_entity.id
_entity.type
_entity.pdbx_description
1 polymer ?
#
loop_
_entity_poly.entity_id
_entity_poly.type
_entity_poly.pdbx_seq_one_letter_code
_entity_poly.pdbx_strand_id
1 'polypeptide(L)'
;MPYKISGTKSETARIIVLKESDWSIESNTVISGSGSYEIDSLVSGTKLCLAHTENGLVEGYGNVSGKYYEPAYANRGVFFGGYGGSDTNVIEYITINTTSDAVDFGDLAVAHVYGAANSNSTNQRGIFAGGPSYANTIQYITISTPGNAKDFGDTTTNFSYRASTDNGTDDRAIWAGGYSITTVIDYKTISTLGNSSNFGNLTQARRAPMGTSNATNNRGVFACGRTGGSGTGVLTIDYITISSTGNATTFGNATIARYYCNQSACSNGTNNRGVFCGGNKNSGGSTNIIDYITISTTGDAADFGDLLANDWVVAATDNKVGNRGVIGGGNTGTYTNVIQYITISTLSNAIDFGDLTEAKNGCAATSNA
;
A
#
# COMPACT_ATOMS: atom_id res chain seq x y z
N MET A 1 -6.40 9.60 -16.71
CA MET A 1 -6.10 8.30 -17.33
C MET A 1 -7.28 7.92 -18.22
N PRO A 2 -7.09 7.26 -19.35
CA PRO A 2 -8.21 6.90 -20.20
C PRO A 2 -9.04 5.79 -19.55
N TYR A 3 -10.33 6.00 -19.49
CA TYR A 3 -11.31 4.99 -19.12
C TYR A 3 -11.91 4.39 -20.39
N LYS A 4 -12.29 3.13 -20.33
CA LYS A 4 -12.94 2.44 -21.43
C LYS A 4 -14.37 2.09 -21.04
N ILE A 5 -15.33 2.43 -21.87
CA ILE A 5 -16.72 2.00 -21.73
C ILE A 5 -17.06 1.13 -22.92
N SER A 6 -17.58 -0.06 -22.65
CA SER A 6 -18.02 -1.01 -23.68
C SER A 6 -19.40 -1.55 -23.34
N GLY A 7 -20.17 -1.91 -24.36
CA GLY A 7 -21.49 -2.47 -24.20
C GLY A 7 -22.05 -3.03 -25.51
N THR A 8 -23.30 -3.49 -25.47
CA THR A 8 -24.05 -3.91 -26.63
C THR A 8 -25.35 -3.15 -26.71
N LYS A 9 -25.80 -2.85 -27.92
CA LYS A 9 -27.09 -2.19 -28.17
C LYS A 9 -27.85 -2.85 -29.32
N SER A 10 -29.15 -2.68 -29.37
CA SER A 10 -30.02 -3.22 -30.38
C SER A 10 -30.43 -2.23 -31.48
N GLU A 11 -30.19 -0.94 -31.28
CA GLU A 11 -30.58 0.15 -32.17
C GLU A 11 -29.57 1.33 -32.14
N THR A 12 -29.78 2.33 -32.98
CA THR A 12 -28.93 3.53 -33.01
C THR A 12 -29.07 4.29 -31.70
N ALA A 13 -27.97 4.53 -31.01
CA ALA A 13 -27.92 5.25 -29.77
C ALA A 13 -26.80 6.30 -29.78
N ARG A 14 -27.02 7.37 -29.06
CA ARG A 14 -25.99 8.35 -28.74
C ARG A 14 -25.47 8.10 -27.32
N ILE A 15 -24.19 7.93 -27.17
CA ILE A 15 -23.56 7.83 -25.86
C ILE A 15 -22.96 9.18 -25.50
N ILE A 16 -23.43 9.73 -24.40
CA ILE A 16 -22.96 11.01 -23.85
C ILE A 16 -22.25 10.69 -22.53
N VAL A 17 -21.01 11.08 -22.43
CA VAL A 17 -20.22 10.95 -21.22
C VAL A 17 -20.09 12.32 -20.58
N LEU A 18 -20.49 12.43 -19.33
CA LEU A 18 -20.48 13.68 -18.56
C LEU A 18 -19.35 13.64 -17.52
N LYS A 19 -18.74 14.79 -17.28
CA LYS A 19 -17.83 14.98 -16.14
C LYS A 19 -18.65 15.09 -14.86
N GLU A 20 -18.21 14.38 -13.83
CA GLU A 20 -18.87 14.43 -12.52
C GLU A 20 -18.77 15.80 -11.84
N SER A 21 -17.66 16.51 -12.09
CA SER A 21 -17.38 17.80 -11.42
C SER A 21 -18.31 18.93 -11.80
N ASP A 22 -18.80 18.98 -13.04
CA ASP A 22 -19.56 20.10 -13.58
C ASP A 22 -20.68 19.68 -14.56
N TRP A 23 -20.88 18.37 -14.73
CA TRP A 23 -21.85 17.78 -15.68
C TRP A 23 -21.65 18.21 -17.14
N SER A 24 -20.48 18.72 -17.49
CA SER A 24 -20.16 19.04 -18.88
C SER A 24 -19.96 17.77 -19.72
N ILE A 25 -20.25 17.86 -21.02
CA ILE A 25 -20.07 16.75 -21.94
C ILE A 25 -18.57 16.55 -22.20
N GLU A 26 -18.07 15.38 -21.83
CA GLU A 26 -16.68 14.99 -22.09
C GLU A 26 -16.56 14.22 -23.42
N SER A 27 -17.56 13.41 -23.76
CA SER A 27 -17.62 12.68 -25.02
C SER A 27 -19.06 12.55 -25.51
N ASN A 28 -19.23 12.62 -26.81
CA ASN A 28 -20.54 12.50 -27.46
C ASN A 28 -20.37 11.69 -28.74
N THR A 29 -20.68 10.40 -28.68
CA THR A 29 -20.48 9.46 -29.77
C THR A 29 -21.82 8.89 -30.26
N VAL A 30 -22.07 8.97 -31.54
CA VAL A 30 -23.23 8.34 -32.18
C VAL A 30 -22.81 6.97 -32.71
N ILE A 31 -23.52 5.93 -32.26
CA ILE A 31 -23.31 4.56 -32.73
C ILE A 31 -24.52 4.16 -33.52
N SER A 32 -24.35 3.85 -34.81
CA SER A 32 -25.42 3.41 -35.70
C SER A 32 -25.45 1.88 -35.85
N GLY A 33 -26.65 1.31 -35.89
CA GLY A 33 -26.87 -0.13 -35.97
C GLY A 33 -26.77 -0.90 -34.66
N SER A 34 -27.13 -2.13 -34.60
CA SER A 34 -26.97 -3.03 -33.46
C SER A 34 -25.54 -3.56 -33.38
N GLY A 35 -25.00 -3.73 -32.18
CA GLY A 35 -23.66 -4.30 -31.99
C GLY A 35 -22.98 -3.89 -30.67
N SER A 36 -21.77 -4.36 -30.52
CA SER A 36 -20.90 -3.95 -29.41
C SER A 36 -20.26 -2.60 -29.69
N TYR A 37 -20.08 -1.81 -28.68
CA TYR A 37 -19.34 -0.55 -28.76
C TYR A 37 -18.26 -0.46 -27.68
N GLU A 38 -17.29 0.36 -27.94
CA GLU A 38 -16.19 0.61 -27.06
C GLU A 38 -15.81 2.08 -27.16
N ILE A 39 -15.65 2.75 -26.03
CA ILE A 39 -15.21 4.12 -25.95
C ILE A 39 -13.93 4.14 -25.14
N ASP A 40 -12.82 4.44 -25.82
CA ASP A 40 -11.51 4.59 -25.23
C ASP A 40 -11.23 6.06 -24.87
N SER A 41 -10.32 6.28 -23.93
CA SER A 41 -9.75 7.60 -23.63
C SER A 41 -10.65 8.56 -22.85
N LEU A 42 -11.46 8.05 -21.93
CA LEU A 42 -12.16 8.91 -20.96
C LEU A 42 -11.21 9.38 -19.86
N VAL A 43 -11.35 10.63 -19.46
CA VAL A 43 -10.51 11.24 -18.43
C VAL A 43 -11.03 10.89 -17.01
N SER A 44 -10.14 10.86 -16.02
CA SER A 44 -10.47 10.61 -14.61
C SER A 44 -11.57 11.57 -14.10
N GLY A 45 -12.56 11.04 -13.42
CA GLY A 45 -13.68 11.82 -12.87
C GLY A 45 -14.99 11.73 -13.67
N THR A 46 -15.04 10.92 -14.72
CA THR A 46 -16.24 10.71 -15.55
C THR A 46 -17.02 9.51 -15.00
N LYS A 47 -18.28 9.70 -14.62
CA LYS A 47 -19.07 8.63 -13.99
C LYS A 47 -20.42 8.34 -14.59
N LEU A 48 -20.89 9.12 -15.55
CA LEU A 48 -22.24 8.92 -16.09
C LEU A 48 -22.23 8.72 -17.59
N CYS A 49 -22.74 7.57 -18.02
CA CYS A 49 -23.00 7.27 -19.42
C CYS A 49 -24.50 7.29 -19.66
N LEU A 50 -24.97 8.19 -20.50
CA LEU A 50 -26.37 8.25 -20.92
C LEU A 50 -26.48 7.74 -22.35
N ALA A 51 -27.29 6.72 -22.58
CA ALA A 51 -27.69 6.31 -23.92
C ALA A 51 -29.00 7.02 -24.31
N HIS A 52 -28.98 7.78 -25.39
CA HIS A 52 -30.15 8.45 -25.92
C HIS A 52 -30.54 7.79 -27.25
N THR A 53 -31.79 7.32 -27.37
CA THR A 53 -32.33 6.79 -28.61
C THR A 53 -32.98 7.91 -29.44
N GLU A 54 -33.18 7.72 -30.75
CA GLU A 54 -33.77 8.71 -31.64
C GLU A 54 -35.17 9.17 -31.22
N ASN A 55 -35.84 8.44 -30.34
CA ASN A 55 -37.19 8.74 -29.85
C ASN A 55 -37.23 9.62 -28.59
N GLY A 56 -36.10 10.16 -28.17
CA GLY A 56 -36.02 11.18 -27.09
C GLY A 56 -36.20 10.64 -25.68
N LEU A 57 -36.30 9.37 -25.45
CA LEU A 57 -36.33 8.78 -24.11
C LEU A 57 -34.89 8.54 -23.63
N VAL A 58 -34.50 9.26 -22.58
CA VAL A 58 -33.42 8.83 -21.72
C VAL A 58 -33.98 7.64 -20.93
N GLU A 59 -33.83 6.45 -21.46
CA GLU A 59 -34.13 5.27 -20.68
C GLU A 59 -33.11 5.27 -19.52
N GLY A 60 -33.67 5.35 -18.35
CA GLY A 60 -33.05 5.62 -17.09
C GLY A 60 -31.78 4.86 -16.82
N TYR A 61 -31.14 5.22 -15.71
CA TYR A 61 -30.00 4.59 -15.07
C TYR A 61 -30.05 3.06 -15.16
N GLY A 62 -30.06 2.54 -16.38
CA GLY A 62 -29.85 1.14 -16.63
C GLY A 62 -28.42 0.89 -16.21
N ASN A 63 -28.22 -0.05 -15.29
CA ASN A 63 -26.95 -0.67 -15.09
C ASN A 63 -26.30 -0.87 -16.46
N VAL A 64 -25.53 0.12 -16.91
CA VAL A 64 -24.50 -0.17 -17.86
C VAL A 64 -23.67 -1.19 -17.10
N SER A 65 -23.87 -2.47 -17.41
CA SER A 65 -22.94 -3.51 -17.00
C SER A 65 -21.66 -3.30 -17.79
N GLY A 66 -21.20 -2.06 -17.79
CA GLY A 66 -19.84 -1.72 -18.04
C GLY A 66 -19.11 -2.39 -16.88
N LYS A 67 -18.37 -3.46 -17.14
CA LYS A 67 -17.22 -3.73 -16.32
C LYS A 67 -16.54 -2.38 -16.24
N TYR A 68 -16.55 -1.75 -15.06
CA TYR A 68 -15.56 -0.73 -14.75
C TYR A 68 -14.25 -1.39 -15.11
N TYR A 69 -13.69 -1.00 -16.22
CA TYR A 69 -12.36 -1.42 -16.54
C TYR A 69 -11.51 -0.51 -15.65
N GLU A 70 -11.31 -0.93 -14.43
CA GLU A 70 -10.17 -0.43 -13.68
C GLU A 70 -8.99 -0.59 -14.62
N PRO A 71 -8.22 0.47 -14.91
CA PRO A 71 -7.04 0.31 -15.76
C PRO A 71 -6.29 -0.92 -15.24
N ALA A 72 -5.74 -1.74 -16.15
CA ALA A 72 -5.06 -3.00 -15.78
C ALA A 72 -3.97 -2.84 -14.70
N TYR A 73 -3.65 -1.61 -14.33
CA TYR A 73 -2.71 -1.20 -13.29
C TYR A 73 -3.39 -0.51 -12.08
N ALA A 74 -4.73 -0.35 -12.04
CA ALA A 74 -5.42 0.17 -10.87
C ALA A 74 -5.42 -0.88 -9.76
N ASN A 75 -5.21 -0.46 -8.52
CA ASN A 75 -5.10 -1.34 -7.36
C ASN A 75 -3.98 -2.39 -7.47
N ARG A 76 -2.86 -2.01 -8.07
CA ARG A 76 -1.67 -2.85 -8.09
C ARG A 76 -0.92 -2.74 -6.77
N GLY A 77 -0.75 -3.87 -6.09
CA GLY A 77 0.17 -4.03 -4.97
C GLY A 77 1.52 -4.52 -5.48
N VAL A 78 2.61 -3.93 -5.02
CA VAL A 78 3.97 -4.28 -5.46
C VAL A 78 4.80 -4.68 -4.24
N PHE A 79 5.50 -5.81 -4.35
CA PHE A 79 6.43 -6.33 -3.35
C PHE A 79 7.87 -6.21 -3.87
N PHE A 80 8.79 -5.79 -3.01
CA PHE A 80 10.18 -5.49 -3.36
C PHE A 80 11.15 -6.31 -2.55
N GLY A 81 12.14 -6.95 -3.21
CA GLY A 81 13.24 -7.62 -2.59
C GLY A 81 12.83 -8.72 -1.61
N GLY A 82 13.62 -8.92 -0.59
CA GLY A 82 13.42 -9.92 0.46
C GLY A 82 14.59 -10.87 0.60
N TYR A 83 14.45 -11.90 1.46
CA TYR A 83 15.45 -12.92 1.73
C TYR A 83 14.81 -14.32 1.71
N GLY A 84 15.27 -15.15 0.78
CA GLY A 84 14.85 -16.55 0.62
C GLY A 84 16.02 -17.55 0.72
N GLY A 85 17.05 -17.23 1.53
CA GLY A 85 18.35 -17.92 1.58
C GLY A 85 19.49 -17.04 1.07
N SER A 86 19.16 -16.07 0.22
CA SER A 86 20.00 -14.93 -0.17
C SER A 86 19.11 -13.71 -0.36
N ASP A 87 19.69 -12.52 -0.32
CA ASP A 87 18.98 -11.29 -0.67
C ASP A 87 18.55 -11.35 -2.14
N THR A 88 17.32 -10.94 -2.45
CA THR A 88 16.77 -10.91 -3.82
C THR A 88 16.52 -9.47 -4.29
N ASN A 89 16.65 -9.24 -5.60
CA ASN A 89 16.30 -7.97 -6.24
C ASN A 89 14.94 -8.01 -6.94
N VAL A 90 14.24 -9.12 -6.91
CA VAL A 90 12.95 -9.30 -7.58
C VAL A 90 11.93 -8.28 -7.09
N ILE A 91 11.28 -7.63 -8.04
CA ILE A 91 10.05 -6.86 -7.82
C ILE A 91 8.91 -7.65 -8.44
N GLU A 92 7.85 -7.87 -7.68
CA GLU A 92 6.68 -8.61 -8.16
C GLU A 92 5.39 -7.87 -7.77
N TYR A 93 4.31 -8.13 -8.49
CA TYR A 93 3.06 -7.42 -8.26
C TYR A 93 1.83 -8.33 -8.30
N ILE A 94 0.78 -7.85 -7.67
CA ILE A 94 -0.56 -8.42 -7.67
C ILE A 94 -1.59 -7.36 -8.10
N THR A 95 -2.76 -7.80 -8.51
CA THR A 95 -3.95 -6.95 -8.58
C THR A 95 -4.75 -7.13 -7.28
N ILE A 96 -4.74 -6.16 -6.37
CA ILE A 96 -5.28 -6.31 -5.01
C ILE A 96 -6.76 -6.74 -5.00
N ASN A 97 -7.56 -6.32 -5.98
CA ASN A 97 -8.98 -6.67 -6.05
C ASN A 97 -9.28 -8.11 -6.48
N THR A 98 -8.30 -8.82 -7.05
CA THR A 98 -8.48 -10.16 -7.58
C THR A 98 -7.45 -11.12 -6.99
N THR A 99 -7.91 -12.17 -6.32
CA THR A 99 -7.01 -13.20 -5.76
C THR A 99 -6.29 -13.94 -6.89
N SER A 100 -4.98 -13.97 -6.81
CA SER A 100 -4.08 -14.65 -7.77
C SER A 100 -2.66 -14.64 -7.24
N ASP A 101 -1.81 -15.46 -7.82
CA ASP A 101 -0.38 -15.40 -7.58
C ASP A 101 0.23 -14.09 -8.08
N ALA A 102 1.35 -13.70 -7.49
CA ALA A 102 2.13 -12.57 -7.91
C ALA A 102 2.80 -12.84 -9.28
N VAL A 103 3.02 -11.76 -10.01
CA VAL A 103 3.66 -11.77 -11.33
C VAL A 103 4.91 -10.90 -11.28
N ASP A 104 5.94 -11.31 -11.99
CA ASP A 104 7.18 -10.54 -12.14
C ASP A 104 6.88 -9.11 -12.64
N PHE A 105 7.50 -8.15 -11.97
CA PHE A 105 7.42 -6.73 -12.33
C PHE A 105 8.73 -6.24 -12.96
N GLY A 106 9.87 -6.77 -12.52
CA GLY A 106 11.21 -6.35 -12.86
C GLY A 106 12.13 -6.44 -11.64
N ASP A 107 13.25 -5.71 -11.65
CA ASP A 107 14.30 -5.82 -10.63
C ASP A 107 14.64 -4.51 -9.95
N LEU A 108 14.99 -4.56 -8.67
CA LEU A 108 15.79 -3.53 -8.00
C LEU A 108 17.21 -3.50 -8.62
N ALA A 109 17.87 -2.36 -8.62
CA ALA A 109 19.24 -2.24 -9.09
C ALA A 109 20.22 -3.11 -8.28
N VAL A 110 19.89 -3.40 -7.02
CA VAL A 110 20.68 -4.24 -6.11
C VAL A 110 19.74 -5.08 -5.25
N ALA A 111 20.09 -6.35 -5.01
CA ALA A 111 19.36 -7.26 -4.10
C ALA A 111 19.24 -6.65 -2.68
N HIS A 112 18.11 -6.88 -2.03
CA HIS A 112 17.80 -6.16 -0.79
C HIS A 112 16.84 -6.90 0.15
N VAL A 113 17.04 -6.72 1.46
CA VAL A 113 16.16 -7.20 2.53
C VAL A 113 15.93 -6.11 3.60
N TYR A 114 14.77 -6.13 4.25
CA TYR A 114 14.40 -5.23 5.36
C TYR A 114 14.37 -3.74 4.97
N GLY A 115 14.06 -3.44 3.72
CA GLY A 115 13.80 -2.08 3.24
C GLY A 115 12.40 -1.58 3.59
N ALA A 116 12.06 -0.43 3.06
CA ALA A 116 10.75 0.18 3.24
C ALA A 116 10.27 0.85 1.95
N ALA A 117 8.98 0.68 1.64
CA ALA A 117 8.38 1.19 0.42
C ALA A 117 7.26 2.20 0.73
N ASN A 118 7.10 3.15 -0.18
CA ASN A 118 6.06 4.19 -0.16
C ASN A 118 5.58 4.45 -1.57
N SER A 119 4.42 5.09 -1.69
CA SER A 119 3.90 5.54 -2.98
C SER A 119 3.21 6.90 -2.90
N ASN A 120 3.07 7.54 -4.06
CA ASN A 120 2.16 8.65 -4.22
C ASN A 120 0.85 8.23 -4.90
N SER A 121 0.40 7.03 -4.58
CA SER A 121 -0.92 6.48 -4.96
C SER A 121 -1.21 6.63 -6.47
N THR A 122 -2.29 7.28 -6.81
CA THR A 122 -2.74 7.50 -8.19
C THR A 122 -1.74 8.26 -9.08
N ASN A 123 -0.73 8.92 -8.50
CA ASN A 123 0.38 9.51 -9.26
C ASN A 123 1.41 8.47 -9.75
N GLN A 124 1.22 7.20 -9.37
CA GLN A 124 1.88 6.01 -9.94
C GLN A 124 3.36 5.83 -9.62
N ARG A 125 3.97 6.63 -8.76
CA ARG A 125 5.36 6.40 -8.37
C ARG A 125 5.41 5.60 -7.07
N GLY A 126 6.06 4.43 -7.13
CA GLY A 126 6.51 3.69 -5.96
C GLY A 126 7.99 3.98 -5.72
N ILE A 127 8.37 4.22 -4.46
CA ILE A 127 9.76 4.33 -4.05
C ILE A 127 10.08 3.27 -3.01
N PHE A 128 11.30 2.77 -3.08
CA PHE A 128 11.84 1.78 -2.17
C PHE A 128 13.15 2.31 -1.60
N ALA A 129 13.26 2.35 -0.28
CA ALA A 129 14.46 2.80 0.40
C ALA A 129 15.18 1.65 1.09
N GLY A 130 16.50 1.66 0.95
CA GLY A 130 17.41 0.70 1.52
C GLY A 130 18.43 0.16 0.53
N GLY A 131 19.27 -0.79 0.93
CA GLY A 131 20.29 -1.41 0.11
C GLY A 131 21.05 -2.50 0.86
N PRO A 132 21.91 -3.28 0.16
CA PRO A 132 22.75 -4.28 0.80
C PRO A 132 23.64 -3.61 1.83
N SER A 133 23.95 -4.35 2.90
CA SER A 133 24.82 -3.85 3.98
C SER A 133 24.34 -2.52 4.60
N TYR A 134 22.99 -2.33 4.65
CA TYR A 134 22.34 -1.15 5.23
C TYR A 134 22.58 0.17 4.47
N ALA A 135 22.79 0.09 3.14
CA ALA A 135 22.97 1.28 2.30
C ALA A 135 21.78 2.26 2.42
N ASN A 136 22.02 3.49 2.03
CA ASN A 136 21.04 4.59 2.13
C ASN A 136 20.31 4.88 0.82
N THR A 137 20.44 4.05 -0.19
CA THR A 137 19.86 4.26 -1.52
C THR A 137 18.34 4.29 -1.50
N ILE A 138 17.76 5.17 -2.31
CA ILE A 138 16.34 5.19 -2.65
C ILE A 138 16.22 4.88 -4.14
N GLN A 139 15.35 3.95 -4.50
CA GLN A 139 15.04 3.59 -5.88
C GLN A 139 13.56 3.84 -6.16
N TYR A 140 13.18 3.99 -7.41
CA TYR A 140 11.78 4.19 -7.80
C TYR A 140 11.37 3.36 -9.01
N ILE A 141 10.07 3.13 -9.08
CA ILE A 141 9.37 2.53 -10.21
C ILE A 141 8.17 3.40 -10.60
N THR A 142 7.65 3.16 -11.80
CA THR A 142 6.29 3.59 -12.17
C THR A 142 5.36 2.39 -12.01
N ILE A 143 4.52 2.37 -10.98
CA ILE A 143 3.73 1.19 -10.57
C ILE A 143 2.84 0.65 -11.70
N SER A 144 2.33 1.52 -12.57
CA SER A 144 1.49 1.12 -13.71
C SER A 144 2.25 0.38 -14.82
N THR A 145 3.59 0.47 -14.86
CA THR A 145 4.39 -0.05 -15.97
C THR A 145 5.51 -0.95 -15.45
N PRO A 146 5.42 -2.28 -15.63
CA PRO A 146 6.48 -3.20 -15.25
C PRO A 146 7.84 -2.81 -15.85
N GLY A 147 8.90 -3.02 -15.08
CA GLY A 147 10.27 -2.71 -15.45
C GLY A 147 11.17 -2.47 -14.24
N ASN A 148 12.45 -2.40 -14.47
CA ASN A 148 13.45 -2.29 -13.41
C ASN A 148 13.39 -0.94 -12.70
N ALA A 149 13.71 -0.95 -11.41
CA ALA A 149 13.83 0.26 -10.60
C ALA A 149 14.99 1.15 -11.08
N LYS A 150 14.85 2.44 -10.84
CA LYS A 150 15.83 3.47 -11.16
C LYS A 150 16.29 4.18 -9.90
N ASP A 151 17.49 4.75 -9.95
CA ASP A 151 18.00 5.58 -8.86
C ASP A 151 17.10 6.80 -8.61
N PHE A 152 16.83 7.07 -7.34
CA PHE A 152 16.03 8.20 -6.90
C PHE A 152 16.87 9.20 -6.08
N GLY A 153 17.81 8.72 -5.28
CA GLY A 153 18.63 9.48 -4.35
C GLY A 153 18.92 8.67 -3.07
N ASP A 154 19.21 9.36 -1.95
CA ASP A 154 19.64 8.74 -0.70
C ASP A 154 18.80 9.17 0.50
N THR A 155 18.70 8.29 1.50
CA THR A 155 18.22 8.64 2.83
C THR A 155 19.31 9.34 3.65
N THR A 156 18.93 10.08 4.71
CA THR A 156 19.88 10.83 5.55
C THR A 156 20.88 9.95 6.28
N THR A 157 20.54 8.69 6.53
CA THR A 157 21.37 7.72 7.25
C THR A 157 21.21 6.34 6.63
N ASN A 158 22.12 5.41 6.94
CA ASN A 158 22.01 4.01 6.54
C ASN A 158 20.63 3.45 6.88
N PHE A 159 20.09 2.68 5.94
CA PHE A 159 18.69 2.28 5.95
C PHE A 159 18.50 0.76 6.08
N SER A 160 17.93 0.32 7.17
CA SER A 160 17.22 -0.98 7.25
C SER A 160 16.31 -1.03 8.46
N TYR A 161 15.33 -1.91 8.45
CA TYR A 161 14.37 -2.09 9.55
C TYR A 161 13.66 -0.80 9.95
N ARG A 162 13.34 0.05 9.01
CA ARG A 162 12.50 1.22 9.23
C ARG A 162 11.04 0.91 8.91
N ALA A 163 10.14 1.53 9.65
CA ALA A 163 8.75 1.65 9.21
C ALA A 163 8.64 2.68 8.10
N SER A 164 7.65 2.51 7.23
CA SER A 164 7.25 3.55 6.29
C SER A 164 5.77 3.89 6.43
N THR A 165 5.43 5.09 6.03
CA THR A 165 4.06 5.56 5.83
C THR A 165 4.08 6.72 4.83
N ASP A 166 2.95 7.00 4.20
CA ASP A 166 2.79 8.08 3.21
C ASP A 166 1.42 8.73 3.34
N ASN A 167 1.23 9.85 2.66
CA ASN A 167 -0.08 10.49 2.57
C ASN A 167 -0.64 10.45 1.13
N GLY A 168 -0.24 9.47 0.36
CA GLY A 168 -0.77 9.20 -0.96
C GLY A 168 -0.58 10.36 -1.92
N THR A 169 -1.66 10.90 -2.45
CA THR A 169 -1.64 11.97 -3.46
C THR A 169 -1.00 13.28 -2.98
N ASP A 170 -0.85 13.49 -1.67
CA ASP A 170 -0.12 14.65 -1.11
C ASP A 170 1.42 14.48 -1.22
N ASP A 171 1.86 13.34 -1.77
CA ASP A 171 3.19 13.16 -2.33
C ASP A 171 4.34 13.06 -1.31
N ARG A 172 4.07 12.70 -0.06
CA ARG A 172 5.09 12.62 0.97
C ARG A 172 5.28 11.20 1.51
N ALA A 173 6.49 10.68 1.37
CA ALA A 173 6.98 9.47 2.02
C ALA A 173 7.64 9.79 3.36
N ILE A 174 7.44 8.95 4.35
CA ILE A 174 8.02 9.05 5.70
C ILE A 174 8.66 7.71 6.06
N TRP A 175 9.81 7.74 6.71
CA TRP A 175 10.49 6.58 7.27
C TRP A 175 10.89 6.83 8.72
N ALA A 176 10.65 5.87 9.61
CA ALA A 176 10.88 6.04 11.04
C ALA A 176 11.62 4.86 11.69
N GLY A 177 12.45 5.16 12.69
CA GLY A 177 13.24 4.18 13.42
C GLY A 177 14.41 3.64 12.60
N GLY A 178 14.89 2.42 12.89
CA GLY A 178 15.94 1.78 12.08
C GLY A 178 16.87 0.85 12.85
N TYR A 179 17.76 0.19 12.12
CA TYR A 179 18.66 -0.86 12.63
C TYR A 179 19.43 -0.47 13.89
N SER A 180 19.97 0.74 13.92
CA SER A 180 20.74 1.28 15.06
C SER A 180 19.90 1.67 16.27
N ILE A 181 18.60 1.30 16.30
CA ILE A 181 17.66 1.69 17.37
C ILE A 181 17.67 3.22 17.53
N THR A 182 17.00 3.90 16.65
CA THR A 182 17.00 5.36 16.55
C THR A 182 15.59 5.95 16.66
N THR A 183 15.52 7.22 17.06
CA THR A 183 14.28 8.01 17.01
C THR A 183 14.05 8.68 15.67
N VAL A 184 15.03 8.71 14.76
CA VAL A 184 15.01 9.50 13.53
C VAL A 184 13.79 9.18 12.69
N ILE A 185 13.12 10.24 12.23
CA ILE A 185 12.11 10.21 11.18
C ILE A 185 12.65 11.04 10.02
N ASP A 186 12.70 10.44 8.84
CA ASP A 186 13.05 11.11 7.59
C ASP A 186 11.82 11.22 6.69
N TYR A 187 11.84 12.18 5.75
CA TYR A 187 10.81 12.32 4.75
C TYR A 187 11.37 12.66 3.38
N LYS A 188 10.53 12.43 2.36
CA LYS A 188 10.84 12.80 0.97
C LYS A 188 9.55 13.10 0.19
N THR A 189 9.63 14.07 -0.73
CA THR A 189 8.61 14.31 -1.75
C THR A 189 8.78 13.28 -2.87
N ILE A 190 7.81 12.41 -3.08
CA ILE A 190 7.93 11.24 -3.97
C ILE A 190 8.03 11.63 -5.46
N SER A 191 7.38 12.71 -5.88
CA SER A 191 7.43 13.18 -7.28
C SER A 191 8.77 13.78 -7.70
N THR A 192 9.62 14.16 -6.73
CA THR A 192 10.85 14.90 -6.98
C THR A 192 12.07 14.07 -6.61
N LEU A 193 12.96 13.77 -7.58
CA LEU A 193 14.21 13.04 -7.32
C LEU A 193 15.11 13.77 -6.33
N GLY A 194 15.98 13.02 -5.65
CA GLY A 194 16.99 13.53 -4.72
C GLY A 194 16.85 12.97 -3.31
N ASN A 195 17.69 13.43 -2.42
CA ASN A 195 17.86 12.87 -1.07
C ASN A 195 16.69 13.21 -0.13
N SER A 196 16.50 12.38 0.88
CA SER A 196 15.55 12.66 1.96
C SER A 196 16.06 13.76 2.89
N SER A 197 15.17 14.25 3.73
CA SER A 197 15.43 15.25 4.75
C SER A 197 14.94 14.79 6.11
N ASN A 198 15.49 15.32 7.18
CA ASN A 198 15.01 15.03 8.53
C ASN A 198 13.60 15.60 8.73
N PHE A 199 12.72 14.78 9.28
CA PHE A 199 11.33 15.15 9.63
C PHE A 199 11.19 15.51 11.10
N GLY A 200 11.82 14.73 12.00
CA GLY A 200 11.70 14.82 13.44
C GLY A 200 12.09 13.51 14.12
N ASN A 201 11.50 13.22 15.27
CA ASN A 201 11.83 12.04 16.07
C ASN A 201 10.60 11.30 16.58
N LEU A 202 10.69 9.98 16.67
CA LEU A 202 9.77 9.13 17.46
C LEU A 202 9.87 9.49 18.94
N THR A 203 8.83 9.16 19.72
CA THR A 203 8.86 9.34 21.19
C THR A 203 9.87 8.41 21.87
N GLN A 204 10.20 7.28 21.23
CA GLN A 204 11.16 6.29 21.72
C GLN A 204 11.97 5.72 20.57
N ALA A 205 13.29 5.56 20.77
CA ALA A 205 14.19 4.92 19.80
C ALA A 205 13.78 3.45 19.58
N ARG A 206 13.59 3.06 18.32
CA ARG A 206 13.10 1.72 17.94
C ARG A 206 13.69 1.22 16.64
N ARG A 207 13.81 -0.11 16.56
CA ARG A 207 14.10 -0.86 15.34
C ARG A 207 12.86 -1.64 14.91
N ALA A 208 12.62 -1.72 13.61
CA ALA A 208 11.55 -2.47 12.99
C ALA A 208 10.14 -2.18 13.55
N PRO A 209 9.74 -0.90 13.68
CA PRO A 209 8.33 -0.60 13.93
C PRO A 209 7.48 -0.89 12.68
N MET A 210 6.16 -0.93 12.85
CA MET A 210 5.16 -0.94 11.78
C MET A 210 4.75 0.49 11.46
N GLY A 211 4.35 0.78 10.20
CA GLY A 211 3.86 2.11 9.82
C GLY A 211 2.66 2.04 8.92
N THR A 212 1.68 2.92 9.15
CA THR A 212 0.50 3.10 8.31
C THR A 212 -0.04 4.53 8.41
N SER A 213 -1.02 4.90 7.59
CA SER A 213 -1.59 6.25 7.57
C SER A 213 -3.08 6.25 7.23
N ASN A 214 -3.73 7.39 7.46
CA ASN A 214 -5.06 7.66 6.91
C ASN A 214 -5.00 8.51 5.62
N ALA A 215 -3.99 8.27 4.82
CA ALA A 215 -3.78 8.87 3.50
C ALA A 215 -3.90 10.41 3.55
N THR A 216 -4.71 11.02 2.69
CA THR A 216 -4.88 12.48 2.60
C THR A 216 -5.46 13.14 3.87
N ASN A 217 -5.99 12.36 4.84
CA ASN A 217 -6.30 12.86 6.18
C ASN A 217 -5.04 13.12 7.03
N ASN A 218 -3.86 12.77 6.52
CA ASN A 218 -2.57 13.33 6.90
C ASN A 218 -1.98 12.85 8.24
N ARG A 219 -2.52 11.81 8.86
CA ARG A 219 -1.93 11.20 10.06
C ARG A 219 -1.18 9.93 9.70
N GLY A 220 0.12 9.92 10.00
CA GLY A 220 0.95 8.72 9.99
C GLY A 220 1.09 8.15 11.39
N VAL A 221 1.10 6.84 11.52
CA VAL A 221 1.16 6.12 12.80
C VAL A 221 2.28 5.09 12.75
N PHE A 222 3.03 4.94 13.84
CA PHE A 222 4.12 3.98 13.99
C PHE A 222 3.89 3.14 15.24
N ALA A 223 3.85 1.81 15.10
CA ALA A 223 3.53 0.89 16.19
C ALA A 223 4.64 -0.12 16.47
N CYS A 224 4.76 -0.54 17.72
CA CYS A 224 5.65 -1.63 18.15
C CYS A 224 7.14 -1.39 17.82
N GLY A 225 7.88 -2.47 17.50
CA GLY A 225 9.32 -2.45 17.29
C GLY A 225 10.10 -2.78 18.57
N ARG A 226 11.43 -2.81 18.49
CA ARG A 226 12.27 -3.15 19.65
C ARG A 226 13.23 -2.04 20.04
N THR A 227 13.55 -1.94 21.33
CA THR A 227 14.43 -0.94 21.93
C THR A 227 15.79 -1.50 22.35
N GLY A 228 16.06 -2.78 22.15
CA GLY A 228 17.30 -3.46 22.54
C GLY A 228 17.49 -4.78 21.83
N GLY A 229 18.04 -5.76 22.50
CA GLY A 229 18.19 -7.15 22.03
C GLY A 229 16.84 -7.85 21.78
N SER A 230 16.89 -9.14 21.49
CA SER A 230 15.68 -9.96 21.37
C SER A 230 14.84 -9.91 22.65
N GLY A 231 13.49 -9.91 22.53
CA GLY A 231 12.60 -9.83 23.67
C GLY A 231 12.39 -8.42 24.25
N THR A 232 12.85 -7.37 23.58
CA THR A 232 12.64 -5.97 23.99
C THR A 232 11.64 -5.23 23.09
N GLY A 233 10.65 -5.94 22.56
CA GLY A 233 9.52 -5.35 21.85
C GLY A 233 8.70 -4.43 22.73
N VAL A 234 8.11 -3.39 22.15
CA VAL A 234 7.31 -2.40 22.85
C VAL A 234 5.86 -2.40 22.37
N LEU A 235 4.96 -1.88 23.22
CA LEU A 235 3.55 -1.66 22.91
C LEU A 235 3.32 -0.32 22.20
N THR A 236 4.23 0.62 22.36
CA THR A 236 4.04 2.04 22.01
C THR A 236 3.60 2.23 20.58
N ILE A 237 2.56 3.03 20.42
CA ILE A 237 2.10 3.58 19.14
C ILE A 237 2.31 5.08 19.18
N ASP A 238 3.01 5.63 18.18
CA ASP A 238 3.24 7.05 17.97
C ASP A 238 2.50 7.53 16.73
N TYR A 239 2.22 8.83 16.65
CA TYR A 239 1.69 9.46 15.44
C TYR A 239 2.37 10.78 15.10
N ILE A 240 2.27 11.13 13.83
CA ILE A 240 2.72 12.40 13.25
C ILE A 240 1.63 13.00 12.36
N THR A 241 1.75 14.28 12.05
CA THR A 241 1.03 14.93 10.94
C THR A 241 1.97 14.94 9.74
N ILE A 242 1.72 14.12 8.72
CA ILE A 242 2.67 13.88 7.61
C ILE A 242 3.04 15.16 6.85
N SER A 243 2.11 16.09 6.66
CA SER A 243 2.35 17.34 5.92
C SER A 243 3.23 18.36 6.67
N SER A 244 3.46 18.16 7.97
CA SER A 244 4.18 19.12 8.81
C SER A 244 5.30 18.44 9.58
N THR A 245 6.56 18.84 9.33
CA THR A 245 7.72 18.32 10.07
C THR A 245 7.61 18.58 11.55
N GLY A 246 8.03 17.63 12.37
CA GLY A 246 7.98 17.70 13.82
C GLY A 246 8.14 16.33 14.48
N ASN A 247 8.26 16.33 15.79
CA ASN A 247 8.38 15.10 16.55
C ASN A 247 7.02 14.37 16.64
N ALA A 248 7.09 13.06 16.73
CA ALA A 248 5.93 12.23 16.99
C ALA A 248 5.37 12.46 18.39
N THR A 249 4.08 12.18 18.54
CA THR A 249 3.35 12.23 19.80
C THR A 249 2.80 10.83 20.11
N THR A 250 2.67 10.46 21.37
CA THR A 250 2.09 9.19 21.78
C THR A 250 0.64 9.08 21.30
N PHE A 251 0.32 7.96 20.66
CA PHE A 251 -1.01 7.63 20.19
C PHE A 251 -1.75 6.73 21.19
N GLY A 252 -1.11 5.66 21.65
CA GLY A 252 -1.64 4.61 22.51
C GLY A 252 -0.72 3.40 22.51
N ASN A 253 -1.29 2.20 22.75
CA ASN A 253 -0.54 0.95 22.81
C ASN A 253 -1.17 -0.13 21.90
N ALA A 254 -0.33 -1.00 21.35
CA ALA A 254 -0.75 -2.25 20.72
C ALA A 254 -1.27 -3.26 21.79
N THR A 255 -1.99 -4.29 21.37
CA THR A 255 -2.50 -5.32 22.30
C THR A 255 -1.40 -6.16 22.93
N ILE A 256 -0.30 -6.40 22.20
CA ILE A 256 0.91 -7.07 22.68
C ILE A 256 2.19 -6.39 22.22
N ALA A 257 3.25 -6.49 23.03
CA ALA A 257 4.58 -6.02 22.66
C ALA A 257 5.22 -6.92 21.59
N ARG A 258 5.58 -6.35 20.46
CA ARG A 258 6.12 -7.07 19.29
C ARG A 258 7.35 -6.41 18.71
N TYR A 259 8.19 -7.22 18.07
CA TYR A 259 9.38 -6.78 17.36
C TYR A 259 9.57 -7.58 16.05
N TYR A 260 10.45 -7.15 15.17
CA TYR A 260 10.59 -7.66 13.81
C TYR A 260 9.29 -7.57 13.00
N CYS A 261 8.68 -6.42 13.03
CA CYS A 261 7.40 -6.18 12.39
C CYS A 261 7.56 -5.54 11.00
N ASN A 262 8.56 -4.68 10.81
CA ASN A 262 8.85 -3.97 9.55
C ASN A 262 7.60 -3.36 8.88
N GLN A 263 7.36 -3.72 7.62
CA GLN A 263 6.31 -3.21 6.75
C GLN A 263 4.95 -3.92 6.95
N SER A 264 4.69 -4.51 8.10
CA SER A 264 3.52 -5.35 8.35
C SER A 264 2.27 -4.57 8.78
N ALA A 265 2.00 -3.43 8.15
CA ALA A 265 0.82 -2.62 8.43
C ALA A 265 0.16 -2.12 7.15
N CYS A 266 -1.17 -2.00 7.19
CA CYS A 266 -1.99 -1.49 6.10
C CYS A 266 -3.18 -0.67 6.65
N SER A 267 -3.92 0.00 5.75
CA SER A 267 -5.06 0.83 6.15
C SER A 267 -6.13 0.90 5.07
N ASN A 268 -7.34 1.31 5.46
CA ASN A 268 -8.36 1.71 4.50
C ASN A 268 -8.38 3.24 4.26
N GLY A 269 -7.21 3.86 4.38
CA GLY A 269 -6.98 5.25 4.04
C GLY A 269 -7.91 6.21 4.79
N THR A 270 -8.61 7.04 4.06
CA THR A 270 -9.51 8.06 4.62
C THR A 270 -10.68 7.50 5.44
N ASN A 271 -10.95 6.16 5.36
CA ASN A 271 -11.90 5.49 6.24
C ASN A 271 -11.34 5.23 7.65
N ASN A 272 -10.07 5.61 7.91
CA ASN A 272 -9.44 5.74 9.22
C ASN A 272 -9.14 4.46 10.01
N ARG A 273 -9.23 3.27 9.45
CA ARG A 273 -8.77 2.06 10.14
C ARG A 273 -7.36 1.70 9.69
N GLY A 274 -6.43 1.64 10.65
CA GLY A 274 -5.09 1.09 10.49
C GLY A 274 -5.00 -0.29 11.14
N VAL A 275 -4.25 -1.18 10.54
CA VAL A 275 -4.12 -2.58 10.94
C VAL A 275 -2.63 -2.93 11.04
N PHE A 276 -2.25 -3.71 12.06
CA PHE A 276 -0.89 -4.15 12.36
C PHE A 276 -0.84 -5.67 12.45
N CYS A 277 0.00 -6.32 11.66
CA CYS A 277 -0.03 -7.76 11.45
C CYS A 277 1.24 -8.46 11.95
N GLY A 278 1.10 -9.58 12.66
CA GLY A 278 2.18 -10.50 13.01
C GLY A 278 3.32 -9.89 13.83
N GLY A 279 4.53 -10.43 13.68
CA GLY A 279 5.74 -10.05 14.42
C GLY A 279 6.13 -11.07 15.51
N ASN A 280 7.23 -10.79 16.22
CA ASN A 280 7.70 -11.65 17.32
C ASN A 280 7.30 -11.11 18.70
N LYS A 281 6.87 -11.99 19.57
CA LYS A 281 6.51 -11.69 20.97
C LYS A 281 7.74 -11.65 21.89
N ASN A 282 7.69 -10.84 22.94
CA ASN A 282 8.73 -10.84 23.97
C ASN A 282 8.87 -12.18 24.72
N SER A 283 7.80 -12.96 24.79
CA SER A 283 7.80 -14.33 25.34
C SER A 283 8.46 -15.36 24.42
N GLY A 284 8.93 -14.94 23.26
CA GLY A 284 9.50 -15.80 22.19
C GLY A 284 8.46 -16.27 21.18
N GLY A 285 8.95 -16.57 19.99
CA GLY A 285 8.15 -17.02 18.85
C GLY A 285 7.35 -15.92 18.15
N SER A 286 6.93 -16.23 16.94
CA SER A 286 6.07 -15.38 16.14
C SER A 286 4.62 -15.39 16.61
N THR A 287 3.82 -14.46 16.10
CA THR A 287 2.38 -14.38 16.39
C THR A 287 1.59 -14.18 15.10
N ASN A 288 0.35 -14.66 15.10
CA ASN A 288 -0.63 -14.43 14.04
C ASN A 288 -1.56 -13.24 14.33
N ILE A 289 -1.42 -12.58 15.48
CA ILE A 289 -2.31 -11.50 15.90
C ILE A 289 -2.32 -10.37 14.87
N ILE A 290 -3.52 -9.92 14.56
CA ILE A 290 -3.79 -8.69 13.82
C ILE A 290 -4.49 -7.72 14.79
N ASP A 291 -3.88 -6.54 15.01
CA ASP A 291 -4.47 -5.45 15.78
C ASP A 291 -5.00 -4.37 14.86
N TYR A 292 -5.98 -3.58 15.33
CA TYR A 292 -6.42 -2.38 14.63
C TYR A 292 -6.58 -1.17 15.53
N ILE A 293 -6.52 0.00 14.90
CA ILE A 293 -6.78 1.31 15.50
C ILE A 293 -7.73 2.13 14.63
N THR A 294 -8.35 3.14 15.21
CA THR A 294 -8.96 4.25 14.47
C THR A 294 -7.93 5.37 14.35
N ILE A 295 -7.30 5.54 13.18
CA ILE A 295 -6.13 6.42 13.00
C ILE A 295 -6.42 7.88 13.40
N SER A 296 -7.63 8.39 13.16
CA SER A 296 -8.01 9.77 13.50
C SER A 296 -8.16 10.04 15.00
N THR A 297 -8.27 9.01 15.83
CA THR A 297 -8.54 9.13 17.28
C THR A 297 -7.49 8.37 18.07
N THR A 298 -6.75 9.06 18.95
CA THR A 298 -5.76 8.42 19.83
C THR A 298 -6.43 7.44 20.80
N GLY A 299 -5.77 6.34 21.08
CA GLY A 299 -6.24 5.26 21.94
C GLY A 299 -5.47 3.97 21.71
N ASP A 300 -5.73 2.98 22.55
CA ASP A 300 -5.10 1.68 22.43
C ASP A 300 -5.71 0.88 21.25
N ALA A 301 -4.90 0.00 20.68
CA ALA A 301 -5.35 -0.94 19.66
C ALA A 301 -6.29 -2.01 20.24
N ALA A 302 -7.14 -2.53 19.40
CA ALA A 302 -8.01 -3.65 19.70
C ALA A 302 -7.72 -4.86 18.77
N ASP A 303 -8.13 -6.03 19.18
CA ASP A 303 -8.02 -7.25 18.39
C ASP A 303 -8.87 -7.16 17.11
N PHE A 304 -8.25 -7.50 15.98
CA PHE A 304 -8.91 -7.55 14.67
C PHE A 304 -9.25 -8.99 14.25
N GLY A 305 -8.35 -9.92 14.54
CA GLY A 305 -8.37 -11.32 14.13
C GLY A 305 -6.95 -11.85 13.93
N ASP A 306 -6.79 -12.87 13.11
CA ASP A 306 -5.53 -13.60 12.97
C ASP A 306 -5.08 -13.77 11.53
N LEU A 307 -3.76 -13.77 11.30
CA LEU A 307 -3.12 -14.30 10.10
C LEU A 307 -3.35 -15.81 9.98
N LEU A 308 -3.18 -16.38 8.80
CA LEU A 308 -3.28 -17.82 8.52
C LEU A 308 -2.32 -18.67 9.39
N ALA A 309 -1.16 -18.10 9.75
CA ALA A 309 -0.17 -18.73 10.62
C ALA A 309 0.56 -17.69 11.48
N ASN A 310 1.26 -18.15 12.52
CA ASN A 310 2.21 -17.31 13.25
C ASN A 310 3.32 -16.87 12.31
N ASP A 311 3.47 -15.58 12.08
CA ASP A 311 4.40 -15.05 11.09
C ASP A 311 5.10 -13.76 11.57
N TRP A 312 6.29 -13.52 11.05
CA TRP A 312 7.06 -12.32 11.33
C TRP A 312 7.81 -11.84 10.07
N VAL A 313 8.07 -10.52 10.03
CA VAL A 313 8.72 -9.85 8.88
C VAL A 313 7.93 -10.02 7.57
N VAL A 314 6.61 -9.99 7.66
CA VAL A 314 5.71 -9.92 6.51
C VAL A 314 5.72 -8.52 5.90
N ALA A 315 5.37 -8.40 4.63
CA ALA A 315 5.10 -7.11 3.98
C ALA A 315 3.59 -6.94 3.78
N ALA A 316 3.09 -5.74 4.02
CA ALA A 316 1.68 -5.43 3.82
C ALA A 316 1.49 -4.22 2.91
N THR A 317 0.44 -4.28 2.11
CA THR A 317 -0.06 -3.20 1.26
C THR A 317 -1.58 -3.21 1.24
N ASP A 318 -2.20 -2.23 0.63
CA ASP A 318 -3.66 -2.12 0.62
C ASP A 318 -4.16 -1.38 -0.64
N ASN A 319 -5.49 -1.38 -0.83
CA ASN A 319 -6.15 -0.57 -1.83
C ASN A 319 -6.96 0.59 -1.21
N LYS A 320 -6.53 1.07 -0.05
CA LYS A 320 -7.11 2.23 0.67
C LYS A 320 -8.64 2.12 0.78
N VAL A 321 -9.37 3.04 0.17
CA VAL A 321 -10.84 3.08 0.20
C VAL A 321 -11.51 1.83 -0.41
N GLY A 322 -10.77 1.04 -1.22
CA GLY A 322 -11.18 -0.27 -1.69
C GLY A 322 -11.26 -1.32 -0.58
N ASN A 323 -10.69 -1.02 0.60
CA ASN A 323 -10.91 -1.70 1.87
C ASN A 323 -10.28 -3.10 1.98
N ARG A 324 -9.35 -3.47 1.10
CA ARG A 324 -8.59 -4.72 1.18
C ARG A 324 -7.15 -4.46 1.58
N GLY A 325 -6.72 -5.10 2.66
CA GLY A 325 -5.31 -5.21 3.05
C GLY A 325 -4.76 -6.55 2.58
N VAL A 326 -3.55 -6.54 2.02
CA VAL A 326 -2.86 -7.75 1.55
C VAL A 326 -1.53 -7.87 2.25
N ILE A 327 -1.22 -9.05 2.74
CA ILE A 327 -0.03 -9.37 3.51
C ILE A 327 0.69 -10.52 2.81
N GLY A 328 1.98 -10.38 2.49
CA GLY A 328 2.71 -11.38 1.73
C GLY A 328 4.10 -11.70 2.28
N GLY A 329 4.56 -12.92 2.02
CA GLY A 329 5.83 -13.44 2.48
C GLY A 329 5.89 -13.57 3.99
N GLY A 330 7.11 -13.70 4.53
CA GLY A 330 7.34 -13.79 5.97
C GLY A 330 8.10 -15.04 6.38
N ASN A 331 8.09 -15.34 7.67
CA ASN A 331 8.78 -16.51 8.24
C ASN A 331 7.91 -17.15 9.33
N THR A 332 7.42 -18.34 9.05
CA THR A 332 6.62 -19.18 9.95
C THR A 332 7.43 -20.24 10.68
N GLY A 333 8.75 -20.15 10.66
CA GLY A 333 9.76 -21.14 10.99
C GLY A 333 10.59 -21.52 9.76
N THR A 334 10.02 -21.33 8.58
CA THR A 334 10.66 -21.35 7.28
C THR A 334 10.15 -20.15 6.48
N TYR A 335 10.87 -19.74 5.44
CA TYR A 335 10.38 -18.68 4.54
C TYR A 335 9.09 -19.14 3.87
N THR A 336 8.16 -18.21 3.67
CA THR A 336 6.87 -18.49 3.02
C THR A 336 6.64 -17.58 1.82
N ASN A 337 5.94 -18.08 0.81
CA ASN A 337 5.46 -17.32 -0.34
C ASN A 337 3.99 -16.93 -0.23
N VAL A 338 3.31 -17.36 0.82
CA VAL A 338 1.87 -17.12 0.99
C VAL A 338 1.55 -15.63 0.96
N ILE A 339 0.58 -15.28 0.15
CA ILE A 339 -0.10 -13.97 0.18
C ILE A 339 -1.49 -14.21 0.79
N GLN A 340 -1.87 -13.40 1.75
CA GLN A 340 -3.16 -13.46 2.42
C GLN A 340 -3.79 -12.07 2.47
N TYR A 341 -5.11 -11.98 2.64
CA TYR A 341 -5.82 -10.71 2.67
C TYR A 341 -6.85 -10.62 3.76
N ILE A 342 -7.20 -9.39 4.12
CA ILE A 342 -8.27 -9.03 5.04
C ILE A 342 -9.19 -7.99 4.39
N THR A 343 -10.44 -7.94 4.84
CA THR A 343 -11.34 -6.80 4.58
C THR A 343 -11.24 -5.84 5.77
N ILE A 344 -10.52 -4.73 5.60
CA ILE A 344 -10.08 -3.87 6.72
C ILE A 344 -11.26 -3.33 7.56
N SER A 345 -12.43 -3.10 6.97
CA SER A 345 -13.61 -2.59 7.71
C SER A 345 -14.32 -3.66 8.56
N THR A 346 -14.02 -4.94 8.35
CA THR A 346 -14.73 -6.05 8.98
C THR A 346 -13.77 -6.90 9.79
N LEU A 347 -14.02 -7.06 11.10
CA LEU A 347 -13.20 -7.91 11.97
C LEU A 347 -13.31 -9.37 11.52
N SER A 348 -12.20 -9.98 11.15
CA SER A 348 -12.11 -11.36 10.71
C SER A 348 -10.66 -11.82 10.61
N ASN A 349 -10.45 -13.12 10.56
CA ASN A 349 -9.15 -13.69 10.22
C ASN A 349 -8.83 -13.44 8.74
N ALA A 350 -7.55 -13.47 8.41
CA ALA A 350 -7.05 -13.39 7.04
C ALA A 350 -7.50 -14.63 6.23
N ILE A 351 -7.58 -14.44 4.91
CA ILE A 351 -7.97 -15.45 3.93
C ILE A 351 -6.85 -15.54 2.89
N ASP A 352 -6.65 -16.73 2.37
CA ASP A 352 -5.67 -16.97 1.30
C ASP A 352 -5.96 -16.11 0.06
N PHE A 353 -4.89 -15.52 -0.50
CA PHE A 353 -4.95 -14.68 -1.70
C PHE A 353 -4.28 -15.34 -2.90
N GLY A 354 -3.18 -16.04 -2.68
CA GLY A 354 -2.28 -16.62 -3.67
C GLY A 354 -0.84 -16.61 -3.15
N ASP A 355 0.14 -16.70 -4.05
CA ASP A 355 1.55 -16.85 -3.69
C ASP A 355 2.44 -15.78 -4.33
N LEU A 356 3.52 -15.37 -3.64
CA LEU A 356 4.68 -14.71 -4.22
C LEU A 356 5.40 -15.67 -5.15
N THR A 357 6.19 -15.15 -6.08
CA THR A 357 6.97 -15.99 -7.03
C THR A 357 8.01 -16.87 -6.35
N GLU A 358 8.45 -16.48 -5.15
CA GLU A 358 9.39 -17.25 -4.33
C GLU A 358 9.13 -17.06 -2.82
N ALA A 359 9.47 -18.07 -2.03
CA ALA A 359 9.36 -18.01 -0.57
C ALA A 359 10.44 -17.10 0.02
N LYS A 360 10.03 -16.04 0.72
CA LYS A 360 10.93 -14.99 1.25
C LYS A 360 10.34 -14.21 2.40
N ASN A 361 11.19 -13.62 3.22
CA ASN A 361 10.81 -12.65 4.25
C ASN A 361 11.50 -11.30 4.02
N GLY A 362 11.15 -10.30 4.82
CA GLY A 362 11.82 -8.99 4.78
C GLY A 362 11.61 -8.21 3.51
N CYS A 363 10.58 -8.53 2.74
CA CYS A 363 10.10 -7.71 1.63
C CYS A 363 9.60 -6.37 2.14
N ALA A 364 9.52 -5.40 1.24
CA ALA A 364 8.71 -4.21 1.43
C ALA A 364 7.54 -4.21 0.43
N ALA A 365 6.45 -3.52 0.73
CA ALA A 365 5.32 -3.44 -0.17
C ALA A 365 4.68 -2.05 -0.20
N THR A 366 4.11 -1.70 -1.36
CA THR A 366 3.33 -0.49 -1.56
C THR A 366 2.29 -0.70 -2.67
N SER A 367 1.43 0.28 -2.90
CA SER A 367 0.40 0.19 -3.95
C SER A 367 0.20 1.53 -4.65
N ASN A 368 -0.56 1.51 -5.74
CA ASN A 368 -1.02 2.73 -6.42
C ASN A 368 -2.47 3.12 -6.07
N ALA A 369 -2.95 2.66 -4.95
CA ALA A 369 -4.31 2.96 -4.47
C ALA A 369 -4.38 4.22 -3.59
#